data_ef89c4cf72f235d54ea3a79c81101e87
#
_entry.id   ef89c4cf72f235d54ea3a79c81101e87
#
_cell.length_a   1.000
_cell.length_b   1.000
_cell.length_c   1.000
_cell.angle_alpha   90.00
_cell.angle_beta   90.00
_cell.angle_gamma   90.00
#
_symmetry.space_group_name_H-M   'P 1'
#
loop_
_entity.id
_entity.type
_entity.pdbx_description
1 polymer ?
#
loop_
_entity_poly.entity_id
_entity_poly.type
_entity_poly.pdbx_seq_one_letter_code
_entity_poly.pdbx_strand_id
1 'polypeptide(L)'
;MTSSRARTAAAAGCLALALLSGCTETPRKPTPVKPSVATSAQEAGGMSRLIAAARKEGALNAIALPRDWANYGGLIDDFERKYGIKVTVDDPQASSQDEIDAIKRSGKRAGAPDVIDLGDTFARTAARQNLLAPYRVVAFDSIPDTQKDGEARWSNNYGGYISIGCDANRVEPCPRTFADLLNPRYKGMVSLDGNPTRSNTAFAGVWAAALANGGSFDDIRPGLDFFAELDDRGNFNPVESTSAAVETGRTPISIDWDYVNLDYADRFRSKGVDWQVAIPFDGSFAQYYALAVNRNAPHPAAARLWQEYLFSPAGQNLRLKGYARPVLMEAMREDGTLDEAAAAMLPTVEGEPRFPTDAQLEKARVTVDLGWAKAVGG
;
A
#
# COMPACT_ATOMS: atom_id res chain seq x y z
N MET A 1 57.85 21.32 -91.24
CA MET A 1 59.04 20.61 -90.84
C MET A 1 58.78 19.95 -89.53
N THR A 2 58.95 18.62 -89.46
CA THR A 2 59.10 17.66 -88.40
C THR A 2 57.89 17.34 -87.48
N SER A 3 57.32 16.23 -87.86
CA SER A 3 56.38 15.40 -87.07
C SER A 3 56.97 14.78 -85.80
N SER A 4 56.20 14.67 -84.76
CA SER A 4 56.47 13.63 -83.72
C SER A 4 55.17 13.04 -83.31
N ARG A 5 55.08 11.74 -83.50
CA ARG A 5 54.00 10.87 -83.13
C ARG A 5 54.10 10.48 -81.62
N ALA A 6 53.03 10.72 -80.83
CA ALA A 6 52.96 10.19 -79.50
C ALA A 6 52.03 8.93 -79.49
N ARG A 7 52.54 7.85 -78.91
CA ARG A 7 51.83 6.56 -78.74
C ARG A 7 50.97 6.62 -77.51
N THR A 8 49.68 6.35 -77.68
CA THR A 8 48.72 6.10 -76.57
C THR A 8 48.91 4.70 -76.03
N ALA A 9 49.20 4.60 -74.71
CA ALA A 9 49.17 3.35 -73.98
C ALA A 9 47.82 3.29 -73.22
N ALA A 10 47.01 2.26 -73.48
CA ALA A 10 45.79 2.02 -72.82
C ALA A 10 46.09 1.22 -71.48
N ALA A 11 45.76 1.81 -70.36
CA ALA A 11 45.81 1.13 -69.06
C ALA A 11 44.39 0.63 -68.74
N ALA A 12 44.22 -0.68 -68.68
CA ALA A 12 42.99 -1.32 -68.23
C ALA A 12 42.94 -1.29 -66.68
N GLY A 13 42.05 -0.49 -66.11
CA GLY A 13 41.78 -0.47 -64.66
C GLY A 13 40.74 -1.50 -64.29
N CYS A 14 41.13 -2.55 -63.56
CA CYS A 14 40.19 -3.46 -62.91
C CYS A 14 39.55 -2.79 -61.71
N LEU A 15 38.25 -2.48 -61.82
CA LEU A 15 37.44 -2.01 -60.68
C LEU A 15 37.04 -3.22 -59.86
N ALA A 16 37.69 -3.44 -58.70
CA ALA A 16 37.25 -4.43 -57.70
C ALA A 16 36.09 -3.82 -56.90
N LEU A 17 34.86 -4.28 -57.16
CA LEU A 17 33.71 -4.03 -56.27
C LEU A 17 33.89 -4.85 -54.99
N ALA A 18 34.29 -4.19 -53.92
CA ALA A 18 34.23 -4.75 -52.58
C ALA A 18 32.75 -4.73 -52.11
N LEU A 19 32.07 -5.88 -52.15
CA LEU A 19 30.76 -6.09 -51.50
C LEU A 19 30.99 -6.08 -49.98
N LEU A 20 30.75 -4.94 -49.34
CA LEU A 20 30.60 -4.83 -47.89
C LEU A 20 29.27 -5.51 -47.51
N SER A 21 29.32 -6.80 -47.25
CA SER A 21 28.24 -7.52 -46.55
C SER A 21 28.20 -7.00 -45.13
N GLY A 22 27.44 -5.93 -44.89
CA GLY A 22 27.08 -5.47 -43.58
C GLY A 22 26.20 -6.53 -42.92
N CYS A 23 26.78 -7.36 -42.05
CA CYS A 23 26.00 -8.15 -41.10
C CYS A 23 25.25 -7.18 -40.19
N THR A 24 24.00 -6.86 -40.50
CA THR A 24 23.07 -6.28 -39.52
C THR A 24 22.81 -7.36 -38.48
N GLU A 25 23.57 -7.39 -37.40
CA GLU A 25 23.20 -8.15 -36.22
C GLU A 25 21.85 -7.61 -35.74
N THR A 26 20.79 -8.39 -35.99
CA THR A 26 19.50 -8.19 -35.34
C THR A 26 19.75 -8.25 -33.83
N PRO A 27 19.37 -7.21 -33.03
CA PRO A 27 19.58 -7.24 -31.60
C PRO A 27 18.91 -8.49 -31.03
N ARG A 28 19.76 -9.37 -30.48
CA ARG A 28 19.28 -10.62 -29.84
C ARG A 28 18.34 -10.22 -28.72
N LYS A 29 17.06 -10.60 -28.80
CA LYS A 29 16.14 -10.41 -27.69
C LYS A 29 16.75 -11.06 -26.45
N PRO A 30 16.84 -10.36 -25.31
CA PRO A 30 17.41 -10.92 -24.10
C PRO A 30 16.66 -12.21 -23.72
N THR A 31 17.41 -13.22 -23.29
CA THR A 31 16.81 -14.48 -22.82
C THR A 31 15.94 -14.20 -21.58
N PRO A 32 14.68 -14.60 -21.56
CA PRO A 32 13.82 -14.32 -20.42
C PRO A 32 14.34 -14.97 -19.14
N VAL A 33 14.32 -14.21 -18.05
CA VAL A 33 14.67 -14.66 -16.70
C VAL A 33 13.58 -15.59 -16.16
N LYS A 34 13.92 -16.46 -15.21
CA LYS A 34 12.92 -17.29 -14.53
C LYS A 34 11.90 -16.39 -13.81
N PRO A 35 10.58 -16.60 -13.98
CA PRO A 35 9.55 -15.78 -13.34
C PRO A 35 9.70 -15.65 -11.81
N SER A 36 10.26 -16.68 -11.18
CA SER A 36 10.52 -16.70 -9.72
C SER A 36 11.56 -15.69 -9.21
N VAL A 37 12.40 -15.15 -10.10
CA VAL A 37 13.45 -14.18 -9.74
C VAL A 37 13.42 -12.92 -10.62
N ALA A 38 12.52 -12.87 -11.60
CA ALA A 38 12.35 -11.73 -12.49
C ALA A 38 11.90 -10.49 -11.69
N THR A 39 12.43 -9.33 -12.06
CA THR A 39 12.08 -8.04 -11.45
C THR A 39 10.93 -7.31 -12.15
N SER A 40 10.38 -7.92 -13.22
CA SER A 40 9.17 -7.46 -13.92
C SER A 40 8.56 -8.60 -14.73
N ALA A 41 7.29 -8.43 -15.12
CA ALA A 41 6.62 -9.37 -16.04
C ALA A 41 7.33 -9.43 -17.40
N GLN A 42 7.87 -8.30 -17.90
CA GLN A 42 8.62 -8.25 -19.16
C GLN A 42 9.90 -9.09 -19.08
N GLU A 43 10.67 -8.95 -18.00
CA GLU A 43 11.88 -9.74 -17.77
C GLU A 43 11.58 -11.24 -17.64
N ALA A 44 10.44 -11.59 -17.04
CA ALA A 44 9.95 -12.98 -16.97
C ALA A 44 9.59 -13.57 -18.35
N GLY A 45 9.56 -12.76 -19.40
CA GLY A 45 9.17 -13.16 -20.75
C GLY A 45 7.67 -12.92 -21.05
N GLY A 46 7.04 -12.02 -20.32
CA GLY A 46 5.67 -11.54 -20.47
C GLY A 46 4.69 -12.13 -19.46
N MET A 47 3.55 -11.48 -19.35
CA MET A 47 2.49 -11.81 -18.39
C MET A 47 2.02 -13.28 -18.52
N SER A 48 1.91 -13.80 -19.73
CA SER A 48 1.48 -15.19 -19.95
C SER A 48 2.44 -16.21 -19.30
N ARG A 49 3.75 -15.94 -19.34
CA ARG A 49 4.75 -16.80 -18.70
C ARG A 49 4.72 -16.67 -17.17
N LEU A 50 4.51 -15.48 -16.65
CA LEU A 50 4.32 -15.25 -15.22
C LEU A 50 3.09 -16.00 -14.71
N ILE A 51 1.95 -15.89 -15.39
CA ILE A 51 0.71 -16.60 -15.06
C ILE A 51 0.92 -18.13 -15.06
N ALA A 52 1.58 -18.66 -16.10
CA ALA A 52 1.86 -20.10 -16.17
C ALA A 52 2.74 -20.59 -15.02
N ALA A 53 3.76 -19.81 -14.64
CA ALA A 53 4.63 -20.13 -13.52
C ALA A 53 3.90 -20.06 -12.17
N ALA A 54 3.11 -19.01 -11.94
CA ALA A 54 2.31 -18.83 -10.74
C ALA A 54 1.26 -19.96 -10.58
N ARG A 55 0.57 -20.35 -11.65
CA ARG A 55 -0.34 -21.49 -11.64
C ARG A 55 0.35 -22.82 -11.32
N LYS A 56 1.60 -22.97 -11.74
CA LYS A 56 2.41 -24.16 -11.39
C LYS A 56 2.77 -24.18 -9.91
N GLU A 57 2.99 -23.04 -9.30
CA GLU A 57 3.17 -22.93 -7.83
C GLU A 57 1.86 -23.23 -7.11
N GLY A 58 0.70 -22.80 -7.64
CA GLY A 58 -0.65 -23.17 -7.24
C GLY A 58 -1.13 -22.60 -5.92
N ALA A 59 -0.28 -21.88 -5.18
CA ALA A 59 -0.59 -21.31 -3.88
C ALA A 59 0.04 -19.91 -3.72
N LEU A 60 -0.53 -19.13 -2.80
CA LEU A 60 -0.03 -17.85 -2.32
C LEU A 60 -0.25 -17.79 -0.81
N ASN A 61 0.82 -17.59 -0.05
CA ASN A 61 0.74 -17.34 1.38
C ASN A 61 0.76 -15.84 1.63
N ALA A 62 -0.27 -15.32 2.26
CA ALA A 62 -0.36 -13.94 2.71
C ALA A 62 -0.44 -13.88 4.24
N ILE A 63 -0.29 -12.69 4.81
CA ILE A 63 -0.46 -12.39 6.22
C ILE A 63 -1.13 -11.02 6.34
N ALA A 64 -1.84 -10.78 7.43
CA ALA A 64 -2.45 -9.47 7.74
C ALA A 64 -3.40 -8.94 6.65
N LEU A 65 -4.16 -9.82 5.98
CA LEU A 65 -5.15 -9.43 4.98
C LEU A 65 -6.57 -9.80 5.46
N PRO A 66 -7.15 -9.05 6.42
CA PRO A 66 -8.53 -9.30 6.85
C PRO A 66 -9.48 -9.09 5.68
N ARG A 67 -10.47 -9.96 5.53
CA ARG A 67 -11.37 -9.92 4.38
C ARG A 67 -12.20 -8.63 4.28
N ASP A 68 -12.44 -7.98 5.42
CA ASP A 68 -13.19 -6.74 5.60
C ASP A 68 -12.31 -5.47 5.55
N TRP A 69 -11.02 -5.60 5.33
CA TRP A 69 -10.11 -4.47 5.16
C TRP A 69 -9.92 -4.15 3.69
N ALA A 70 -10.29 -2.92 3.26
CA ALA A 70 -10.10 -2.42 1.89
C ALA A 70 -10.48 -3.45 0.80
N ASN A 71 -11.59 -4.20 1.05
CA ASN A 71 -12.14 -5.23 0.17
C ASN A 71 -11.17 -6.40 -0.16
N TYR A 72 -10.28 -6.79 0.76
CA TYR A 72 -9.42 -7.96 0.51
C TYR A 72 -10.22 -9.24 0.25
N GLY A 73 -11.42 -9.39 0.85
CA GLY A 73 -12.31 -10.51 0.56
C GLY A 73 -12.63 -10.64 -0.91
N GLY A 74 -13.10 -9.54 -1.52
CA GLY A 74 -13.43 -9.51 -2.95
C GLY A 74 -12.21 -9.67 -3.84
N LEU A 75 -11.06 -9.10 -3.46
CA LEU A 75 -9.79 -9.22 -4.20
C LEU A 75 -9.27 -10.66 -4.19
N ILE A 76 -9.29 -11.34 -3.05
CA ILE A 76 -8.85 -12.73 -2.91
C ILE A 76 -9.76 -13.65 -3.75
N ASP A 77 -11.07 -13.51 -3.62
CA ASP A 77 -12.04 -14.36 -4.34
C ASP A 77 -11.92 -14.17 -5.86
N ASP A 78 -11.70 -12.93 -6.33
CA ASP A 78 -11.50 -12.65 -7.75
C ASP A 78 -10.17 -13.21 -8.27
N PHE A 79 -9.09 -13.07 -7.50
CA PHE A 79 -7.78 -13.62 -7.84
C PHE A 79 -7.81 -15.14 -7.94
N GLU A 80 -8.38 -15.83 -6.94
CA GLU A 80 -8.54 -17.28 -6.91
C GLU A 80 -9.37 -17.77 -8.12
N ARG A 81 -10.49 -17.10 -8.40
CA ARG A 81 -11.36 -17.43 -9.53
C ARG A 81 -10.66 -17.23 -10.87
N LYS A 82 -9.91 -16.13 -11.04
CA LYS A 82 -9.25 -15.75 -12.29
C LYS A 82 -8.03 -16.61 -12.61
N TYR A 83 -7.26 -16.94 -11.60
CA TYR A 83 -5.97 -17.59 -11.80
C TYR A 83 -5.92 -19.04 -11.35
N GLY A 84 -6.85 -19.51 -10.54
CA GLY A 84 -6.88 -20.87 -9.98
C GLY A 84 -5.76 -21.11 -8.97
N ILE A 85 -5.32 -20.05 -8.26
CA ILE A 85 -4.25 -20.08 -7.25
C ILE A 85 -4.90 -19.90 -5.89
N LYS A 86 -4.66 -20.85 -4.97
CA LYS A 86 -5.21 -20.78 -3.61
C LYS A 86 -4.47 -19.74 -2.78
N VAL A 87 -5.21 -18.80 -2.19
CA VAL A 87 -4.67 -17.82 -1.24
C VAL A 87 -4.93 -18.28 0.19
N THR A 88 -3.89 -18.35 0.99
CA THR A 88 -3.99 -18.62 2.43
C THR A 88 -3.55 -17.37 3.17
N VAL A 89 -4.38 -16.87 4.09
CA VAL A 89 -4.05 -15.71 4.91
C VAL A 89 -3.78 -16.21 6.33
N ASP A 90 -2.55 -16.04 6.79
CA ASP A 90 -2.15 -16.29 8.16
C ASP A 90 -2.34 -15.01 8.99
N ASP A 91 -2.74 -15.15 10.25
CA ASP A 91 -2.96 -14.06 11.19
C ASP A 91 -3.57 -12.80 10.54
N PRO A 92 -4.85 -12.85 10.14
CA PRO A 92 -5.48 -11.74 9.39
C PRO A 92 -5.46 -10.39 10.11
N GLN A 93 -5.37 -10.39 11.44
CA GLN A 93 -5.37 -9.18 12.27
C GLN A 93 -3.96 -8.73 12.68
N ALA A 94 -2.92 -9.31 12.07
CA ALA A 94 -1.54 -8.93 12.36
C ALA A 94 -1.25 -7.47 12.01
N SER A 95 -0.47 -6.81 12.85
CA SER A 95 0.01 -5.45 12.58
C SER A 95 1.16 -5.44 11.57
N SER A 96 1.47 -4.28 10.99
CA SER A 96 2.63 -4.13 10.09
C SER A 96 3.96 -4.56 10.74
N GLN A 97 4.10 -4.43 12.06
CA GLN A 97 5.28 -4.95 12.76
C GLN A 97 5.25 -6.48 12.83
N ASP A 98 4.08 -7.09 13.03
CA ASP A 98 3.96 -8.56 13.08
C ASP A 98 4.28 -9.19 11.72
N GLU A 99 3.92 -8.54 10.62
CA GLU A 99 4.32 -8.96 9.26
C GLU A 99 5.84 -8.99 9.09
N ILE A 100 6.54 -7.93 9.50
CA ILE A 100 8.00 -7.88 9.48
C ILE A 100 8.59 -9.00 10.35
N ASP A 101 8.06 -9.20 11.54
CA ASP A 101 8.51 -10.24 12.45
C ASP A 101 8.25 -11.64 11.86
N ALA A 102 7.11 -11.84 11.17
CA ALA A 102 6.75 -13.11 10.55
C ALA A 102 7.74 -13.48 9.42
N ILE A 103 8.05 -12.55 8.51
CA ILE A 103 9.03 -12.84 7.42
C ILE A 103 10.44 -13.07 7.94
N LYS A 104 10.85 -12.39 9.03
CA LYS A 104 12.14 -12.65 9.70
C LYS A 104 12.17 -14.03 10.35
N ARG A 105 11.14 -14.40 11.11
CA ARG A 105 11.06 -15.69 11.80
C ARG A 105 10.95 -16.86 10.83
N SER A 106 10.19 -16.67 9.74
CA SER A 106 9.92 -17.75 8.77
C SER A 106 11.13 -18.06 7.88
N GLY A 107 11.92 -17.06 7.52
CA GLY A 107 13.07 -17.24 6.63
C GLY A 107 12.64 -17.87 5.30
N LYS A 108 13.20 -19.03 4.94
CA LYS A 108 12.90 -19.75 3.69
C LYS A 108 11.95 -20.94 3.87
N ARG A 109 11.16 -20.98 4.94
CA ARG A 109 10.21 -22.08 5.17
C ARG A 109 9.06 -22.03 4.16
N ALA A 110 8.50 -23.20 3.85
CA ALA A 110 7.36 -23.30 2.91
C ALA A 110 6.10 -22.55 3.35
N GLY A 111 5.90 -22.35 4.66
CA GLY A 111 4.80 -21.55 5.22
C GLY A 111 5.12 -20.07 5.43
N ALA A 112 6.28 -19.56 4.92
CA ALA A 112 6.58 -18.14 5.00
C ALA A 112 5.57 -17.33 4.18
N PRO A 113 5.20 -16.09 4.60
CA PRO A 113 4.42 -15.20 3.75
C PRO A 113 5.15 -14.91 2.43
N ASP A 114 4.42 -14.97 1.32
CA ASP A 114 4.91 -14.59 -0.01
C ASP A 114 4.84 -13.09 -0.23
N VAL A 115 3.77 -12.48 0.30
CA VAL A 115 3.43 -11.07 0.14
C VAL A 115 3.09 -10.45 1.48
N ILE A 116 3.30 -9.16 1.59
CA ILE A 116 3.03 -8.34 2.76
C ILE A 116 2.39 -7.03 2.35
N ASP A 117 1.55 -6.47 3.23
CA ASP A 117 0.82 -5.21 3.06
C ASP A 117 1.10 -4.27 4.23
N LEU A 118 2.13 -3.48 4.09
CA LEU A 118 2.71 -2.68 5.15
C LEU A 118 2.27 -1.22 5.08
N GLY A 119 2.02 -0.63 6.22
CA GLY A 119 2.03 0.83 6.30
C GLY A 119 3.38 1.38 5.80
N ASP A 120 3.35 2.55 5.17
CA ASP A 120 4.49 3.15 4.45
C ASP A 120 5.80 3.16 5.26
N THR A 121 5.74 3.55 6.54
CA THR A 121 6.90 3.56 7.45
C THR A 121 7.53 2.18 7.64
N PHE A 122 6.70 1.15 7.74
CA PHE A 122 7.13 -0.23 7.92
C PHE A 122 7.71 -0.81 6.63
N ALA A 123 7.14 -0.47 5.46
CA ALA A 123 7.65 -0.88 4.16
C ALA A 123 9.08 -0.36 3.94
N ARG A 124 9.34 0.91 4.26
CA ARG A 124 10.67 1.52 4.22
C ARG A 124 11.65 0.81 5.16
N THR A 125 11.21 0.48 6.36
CA THR A 125 12.01 -0.28 7.34
C THR A 125 12.34 -1.69 6.82
N ALA A 126 11.37 -2.41 6.27
CA ALA A 126 11.58 -3.73 5.69
C ALA A 126 12.54 -3.68 4.48
N ALA A 127 12.45 -2.65 3.64
CA ALA A 127 13.36 -2.43 2.51
C ALA A 127 14.81 -2.18 3.00
N ARG A 128 15.01 -1.30 3.98
CA ARG A 128 16.34 -1.05 4.59
C ARG A 128 16.95 -2.32 5.21
N GLN A 129 16.12 -3.18 5.77
CA GLN A 129 16.53 -4.47 6.34
C GLN A 129 16.71 -5.58 5.29
N ASN A 130 16.57 -5.24 3.99
CA ASN A 130 16.75 -6.17 2.88
C ASN A 130 15.81 -7.40 2.92
N LEU A 131 14.58 -7.20 3.39
CA LEU A 131 13.57 -8.25 3.52
C LEU A 131 12.71 -8.40 2.26
N LEU A 132 12.71 -7.41 1.37
CA LEU A 132 11.84 -7.30 0.22
C LEU A 132 12.57 -7.65 -1.08
N ALA A 133 11.86 -8.33 -2.00
CA ALA A 133 12.34 -8.57 -3.35
C ALA A 133 11.89 -7.43 -4.27
N PRO A 134 12.77 -6.91 -5.16
CA PRO A 134 12.36 -5.91 -6.12
C PRO A 134 11.40 -6.51 -7.15
N TYR A 135 10.29 -5.79 -7.41
CA TYR A 135 9.39 -6.16 -8.49
C TYR A 135 8.64 -4.94 -9.04
N ARG A 136 8.90 -4.62 -10.30
CA ARG A 136 8.31 -3.51 -11.03
C ARG A 136 7.06 -3.99 -11.75
N VAL A 137 5.89 -3.67 -11.23
CA VAL A 137 4.61 -3.98 -11.86
C VAL A 137 4.45 -3.24 -13.20
N VAL A 138 3.58 -3.72 -14.09
CA VAL A 138 3.35 -3.06 -15.39
C VAL A 138 2.92 -1.60 -15.23
N ALA A 139 2.12 -1.28 -14.22
CA ALA A 139 1.65 0.08 -13.92
C ALA A 139 2.66 0.95 -13.14
N PHE A 140 3.89 0.48 -12.90
CA PHE A 140 4.85 1.14 -12.01
C PHE A 140 5.13 2.60 -12.36
N ASP A 141 5.21 2.93 -13.65
CA ASP A 141 5.52 4.28 -14.11
C ASP A 141 4.35 5.26 -13.88
N SER A 142 3.11 4.75 -13.78
CA SER A 142 1.91 5.51 -13.44
C SER A 142 1.74 5.75 -11.92
N ILE A 143 2.51 5.07 -11.06
CA ILE A 143 2.51 5.33 -9.63
C ILE A 143 3.33 6.60 -9.37
N PRO A 144 2.84 7.59 -8.60
CA PRO A 144 3.61 8.78 -8.24
C PRO A 144 4.96 8.42 -7.58
N ASP A 145 6.03 9.18 -7.87
CA ASP A 145 7.37 8.87 -7.36
C ASP A 145 7.46 8.89 -5.83
N THR A 146 6.62 9.69 -5.17
CA THR A 146 6.51 9.72 -3.70
C THR A 146 5.82 8.50 -3.11
N GLN A 147 5.18 7.66 -3.94
CA GLN A 147 4.37 6.52 -3.55
C GLN A 147 5.00 5.17 -3.93
N LYS A 148 6.30 5.14 -4.24
CA LYS A 148 7.03 3.92 -4.61
C LYS A 148 8.51 4.01 -4.23
N ASP A 149 9.13 2.85 -4.07
CA ASP A 149 10.59 2.74 -3.91
C ASP A 149 11.28 2.76 -5.28
N GLY A 150 12.33 3.54 -5.43
CA GLY A 150 13.06 3.67 -6.71
C GLY A 150 13.65 2.35 -7.22
N GLU A 151 13.94 1.39 -6.32
CA GLU A 151 14.37 0.04 -6.65
C GLU A 151 13.19 -0.96 -6.75
N ALA A 152 11.95 -0.47 -6.70
CA ALA A 152 10.72 -1.26 -6.76
C ALA A 152 10.62 -2.38 -5.72
N ARG A 153 11.19 -2.20 -4.52
CA ARG A 153 11.06 -3.15 -3.41
C ARG A 153 9.68 -3.10 -2.77
N TRP A 154 9.01 -1.95 -2.85
CA TRP A 154 7.63 -1.74 -2.44
C TRP A 154 6.98 -0.68 -3.34
N SER A 155 5.66 -0.72 -3.43
CA SER A 155 4.84 0.31 -4.07
C SER A 155 3.55 0.46 -3.30
N ASN A 156 3.15 1.69 -3.00
CA ASN A 156 1.86 1.98 -2.42
C ASN A 156 0.75 1.57 -3.39
N ASN A 157 -0.34 1.01 -2.88
CA ASN A 157 -1.43 0.46 -3.70
C ASN A 157 -2.77 1.15 -3.44
N TYR A 158 -3.07 1.40 -2.17
CA TYR A 158 -4.33 2.03 -1.73
C TYR A 158 -4.10 2.80 -0.44
N GLY A 159 -4.99 3.72 -0.15
CA GLY A 159 -4.93 4.50 1.09
C GLY A 159 -6.23 5.18 1.42
N GLY A 160 -6.17 6.03 2.42
CA GLY A 160 -7.30 6.80 2.94
C GLY A 160 -6.87 7.92 3.85
N TYR A 161 -7.84 8.48 4.53
CA TYR A 161 -7.67 9.50 5.56
C TYR A 161 -7.98 8.93 6.93
N ILE A 162 -7.30 9.41 7.96
CA ILE A 162 -7.72 9.16 9.34
C ILE A 162 -9.08 9.80 9.56
N SER A 163 -9.98 9.03 10.14
CA SER A 163 -11.36 9.39 10.42
C SER A 163 -11.76 9.05 11.85
N ILE A 164 -12.84 9.63 12.31
CA ILE A 164 -13.50 9.30 13.56
C ILE A 164 -14.78 8.56 13.20
N GLY A 165 -14.84 7.27 13.54
CA GLY A 165 -16.06 6.47 13.50
C GLY A 165 -16.76 6.50 14.86
N CYS A 166 -18.10 6.48 14.86
CA CYS A 166 -18.88 6.62 16.09
C CYS A 166 -20.22 5.88 15.99
N ASP A 167 -20.54 5.09 16.99
CA ASP A 167 -21.87 4.45 17.17
C ASP A 167 -22.86 5.46 17.71
N ALA A 168 -23.68 6.06 16.84
CA ALA A 168 -24.67 7.07 17.23
C ALA A 168 -25.81 6.54 18.10
N ASN A 169 -25.97 5.21 18.20
CA ASN A 169 -26.93 4.62 19.15
C ASN A 169 -26.42 4.67 20.61
N ARG A 170 -25.11 4.85 20.82
CA ARG A 170 -24.44 4.84 22.12
C ARG A 170 -23.84 6.17 22.50
N VAL A 171 -23.54 7.01 21.51
CA VAL A 171 -22.78 8.25 21.65
C VAL A 171 -23.55 9.40 21.00
N GLU A 172 -24.01 10.38 21.76
CA GLU A 172 -24.73 11.54 21.24
C GLU A 172 -24.24 12.85 21.91
N PRO A 173 -23.85 13.84 21.07
CA PRO A 173 -23.56 13.77 19.65
C PRO A 173 -22.27 12.98 19.37
N CYS A 174 -22.16 12.44 18.16
CA CYS A 174 -20.89 11.88 17.68
C CYS A 174 -19.83 12.98 17.51
N PRO A 175 -18.56 12.72 17.91
CA PRO A 175 -17.47 13.66 17.71
C PRO A 175 -17.12 13.77 16.21
N ARG A 176 -16.70 14.94 15.75
CA ARG A 176 -16.32 15.20 14.36
C ARG A 176 -14.91 15.76 14.20
N THR A 177 -14.28 16.17 15.32
CA THR A 177 -12.95 16.75 15.39
C THR A 177 -12.14 16.09 16.50
N PHE A 178 -10.81 16.22 16.45
CA PHE A 178 -9.98 15.78 17.56
C PHE A 178 -10.27 16.59 18.82
N ALA A 179 -10.58 17.88 18.69
CA ALA A 179 -10.96 18.72 19.82
C ALA A 179 -12.22 18.20 20.53
N ASP A 180 -13.21 17.67 19.80
CA ASP A 180 -14.43 17.11 20.40
C ASP A 180 -14.12 15.93 21.31
N LEU A 181 -13.13 15.09 20.94
CA LEU A 181 -12.77 13.86 21.69
C LEU A 181 -12.34 14.11 23.13
N LEU A 182 -11.91 15.34 23.45
CA LEU A 182 -11.55 15.76 24.81
C LEU A 182 -12.78 16.08 25.69
N ASN A 183 -14.00 16.04 25.15
CA ASN A 183 -15.20 16.29 25.93
C ASN A 183 -15.40 15.16 26.96
N PRO A 184 -15.66 15.48 28.24
CA PRO A 184 -15.82 14.48 29.32
C PRO A 184 -16.99 13.52 29.12
N ARG A 185 -17.91 13.79 28.19
CA ARG A 185 -18.98 12.84 27.82
C ARG A 185 -18.48 11.54 27.17
N TYR A 186 -17.30 11.57 26.56
CA TYR A 186 -16.70 10.42 25.87
C TYR A 186 -15.76 9.59 26.77
N LYS A 187 -16.00 9.62 28.07
CA LYS A 187 -15.19 8.90 29.04
C LYS A 187 -15.16 7.41 28.75
N GLY A 188 -13.94 6.85 28.54
CA GLY A 188 -13.70 5.43 28.24
C GLY A 188 -14.21 4.98 26.86
N MET A 189 -14.40 5.90 25.91
CA MET A 189 -15.03 5.59 24.63
C MET A 189 -14.11 5.67 23.41
N VAL A 190 -13.00 6.40 23.48
CA VAL A 190 -12.13 6.71 22.32
C VAL A 190 -11.02 5.68 22.20
N SER A 191 -11.02 4.95 21.10
CA SER A 191 -10.06 3.86 20.84
C SER A 191 -9.24 4.11 19.57
N LEU A 192 -8.03 3.51 19.55
CA LEU A 192 -7.19 3.34 18.36
C LEU A 192 -7.26 1.90 17.85
N ASP A 193 -6.90 1.70 16.59
CA ASP A 193 -6.64 0.38 16.02
C ASP A 193 -5.21 -0.09 16.36
N GLY A 194 -5.03 -0.50 17.62
CA GLY A 194 -3.80 -1.06 18.16
C GLY A 194 -2.83 -0.06 18.79
N ASN A 195 -1.61 -0.53 19.01
CA ASN A 195 -0.52 0.26 19.59
C ASN A 195 0.27 0.99 18.48
N PRO A 196 0.45 2.32 18.52
CA PRO A 196 1.12 3.09 17.46
C PRO A 196 2.60 2.73 17.27
N THR A 197 3.23 2.04 18.21
CA THR A 197 4.59 1.51 18.01
C THR A 197 4.62 0.25 17.12
N ARG A 198 3.46 -0.37 16.85
CA ARG A 198 3.32 -1.60 16.05
C ARG A 198 2.32 -1.47 14.90
N SER A 199 1.19 -0.80 15.14
CA SER A 199 0.14 -0.55 14.16
C SER A 199 0.41 0.75 13.39
N ASN A 200 0.35 0.67 12.05
CA ASN A 200 0.45 1.87 11.21
C ASN A 200 -0.80 2.75 11.32
N THR A 201 -1.99 2.17 11.48
CA THR A 201 -3.24 2.90 11.68
C THR A 201 -3.18 3.75 12.94
N ALA A 202 -2.80 3.13 14.06
CA ALA A 202 -2.66 3.86 15.33
C ALA A 202 -1.58 4.95 15.25
N PHE A 203 -0.44 4.69 14.59
CA PHE A 203 0.60 5.68 14.34
C PHE A 203 0.07 6.87 13.52
N ALA A 204 -0.70 6.60 12.48
CA ALA A 204 -1.36 7.63 11.68
C ALA A 204 -2.40 8.43 12.49
N GLY A 205 -3.13 7.77 13.41
CA GLY A 205 -4.04 8.42 14.36
C GLY A 205 -3.32 9.42 15.29
N VAL A 206 -2.13 9.05 15.80
CA VAL A 206 -1.29 9.97 16.58
C VAL A 206 -0.83 11.15 15.73
N TRP A 207 -0.51 10.93 14.46
CA TRP A 207 -0.10 12.02 13.57
C TRP A 207 -1.25 12.96 13.23
N ALA A 208 -2.43 12.43 12.96
CA ALA A 208 -3.64 13.24 12.76
C ALA A 208 -3.95 14.10 13.99
N ALA A 209 -3.84 13.53 15.20
CA ALA A 209 -3.96 14.26 16.44
C ALA A 209 -2.89 15.35 16.58
N ALA A 210 -1.64 15.10 16.16
CA ALA A 210 -0.60 16.11 16.15
C ALA A 210 -0.95 17.29 15.25
N LEU A 211 -1.39 17.04 14.03
CA LEU A 211 -1.82 18.09 13.09
C LEU A 211 -2.96 18.93 13.66
N ALA A 212 -3.92 18.30 14.33
CA ALA A 212 -5.04 18.97 14.99
C ALA A 212 -4.61 19.87 16.15
N ASN A 213 -3.47 19.59 16.77
CA ASN A 213 -2.99 20.29 17.98
C ASN A 213 -1.74 21.13 17.75
N GLY A 214 -1.58 21.68 16.53
CA GLY A 214 -0.49 22.61 16.19
C GLY A 214 0.84 21.94 15.88
N GLY A 215 0.87 20.62 15.73
CA GLY A 215 2.00 19.86 15.21
C GLY A 215 2.15 20.00 13.69
N SER A 216 3.09 19.26 13.14
CA SER A 216 3.39 19.25 11.70
C SER A 216 4.03 17.94 11.28
N PHE A 217 4.38 17.79 10.00
CA PHE A 217 5.19 16.65 9.58
C PHE A 217 6.61 16.64 10.16
N ASP A 218 7.09 17.75 10.70
CA ASP A 218 8.36 17.83 11.40
C ASP A 218 8.25 17.62 12.92
N ASP A 219 7.02 17.66 13.46
CA ASP A 219 6.78 17.52 14.91
C ASP A 219 5.47 16.78 15.22
N ILE A 220 5.59 15.50 15.59
CA ILE A 220 4.47 14.63 16.00
C ILE A 220 4.18 14.70 17.52
N ARG A 221 5.01 15.38 18.32
CA ARG A 221 4.87 15.41 19.79
C ARG A 221 3.51 15.92 20.27
N PRO A 222 2.89 16.95 19.65
CA PRO A 222 1.54 17.38 20.05
C PRO A 222 0.48 16.27 19.96
N GLY A 223 0.70 15.24 19.13
CA GLY A 223 -0.17 14.07 19.08
C GLY A 223 -0.01 13.17 20.31
N LEU A 224 1.22 12.98 20.80
CA LEU A 224 1.47 12.26 22.06
C LEU A 224 0.87 13.03 23.24
N ASP A 225 1.05 14.36 23.28
CA ASP A 225 0.48 15.21 24.32
C ASP A 225 -1.06 15.17 24.31
N PHE A 226 -1.68 15.12 23.12
CA PHE A 226 -3.12 14.94 22.97
C PHE A 226 -3.60 13.60 23.57
N PHE A 227 -2.92 12.49 23.28
CA PHE A 227 -3.30 11.18 23.83
C PHE A 227 -3.03 11.08 25.33
N ALA A 228 -1.99 11.76 25.85
CA ALA A 228 -1.78 11.89 27.29
C ALA A 228 -2.96 12.65 27.95
N GLU A 229 -3.40 13.76 27.36
CA GLU A 229 -4.54 14.52 27.85
C GLU A 229 -5.84 13.70 27.76
N LEU A 230 -6.01 12.93 26.67
CA LEU A 230 -7.18 12.05 26.48
C LEU A 230 -7.24 10.96 27.56
N ASP A 231 -6.09 10.38 27.92
CA ASP A 231 -5.94 9.40 28.99
C ASP A 231 -6.15 10.01 30.39
N ASP A 232 -5.52 11.13 30.68
CA ASP A 232 -5.69 11.89 31.94
C ASP A 232 -7.16 12.28 32.19
N ARG A 233 -7.93 12.60 31.15
CA ARG A 233 -9.37 12.87 31.22
C ARG A 233 -10.20 11.58 31.39
N GLY A 234 -9.59 10.42 31.20
CA GLY A 234 -10.20 9.11 31.21
C GLY A 234 -11.09 8.85 30.00
N ASN A 235 -10.90 9.57 28.88
CA ASN A 235 -11.63 9.38 27.64
C ASN A 235 -11.03 8.26 26.78
N PHE A 236 -9.71 8.02 26.91
CA PHE A 236 -9.02 6.96 26.17
C PHE A 236 -9.49 5.58 26.61
N ASN A 237 -9.78 4.72 25.66
CA ASN A 237 -10.12 3.32 25.85
C ASN A 237 -9.01 2.48 25.23
N PRO A 238 -8.19 1.76 26.00
CA PRO A 238 -7.05 0.99 25.51
C PRO A 238 -7.44 -0.29 24.74
N VAL A 239 -8.74 -0.56 24.61
CA VAL A 239 -9.23 -1.69 23.80
C VAL A 239 -9.00 -1.35 22.33
N GLU A 240 -8.36 -2.26 21.61
CA GLU A 240 -8.16 -2.16 20.18
C GLU A 240 -9.48 -2.13 19.42
N SER A 241 -9.59 -1.19 18.46
CA SER A 241 -10.82 -0.96 17.68
C SER A 241 -10.94 -1.95 16.53
N THR A 242 -11.09 -3.22 16.85
CA THR A 242 -11.36 -4.28 15.87
C THR A 242 -12.82 -4.27 15.42
N SER A 243 -13.10 -4.87 14.26
CA SER A 243 -14.47 -5.10 13.76
C SER A 243 -15.41 -5.68 14.82
N ALA A 244 -14.96 -6.70 15.59
CA ALA A 244 -15.75 -7.32 16.65
C ALA A 244 -15.94 -6.39 17.86
N ALA A 245 -14.96 -5.55 18.18
CA ALA A 245 -15.06 -4.60 19.29
C ALA A 245 -16.06 -3.47 18.95
N VAL A 246 -16.05 -2.99 17.71
CA VAL A 246 -17.01 -2.01 17.18
C VAL A 246 -18.44 -2.61 17.18
N GLU A 247 -18.62 -3.77 16.58
CA GLU A 247 -19.93 -4.43 16.48
C GLU A 247 -20.57 -4.66 17.85
N THR A 248 -19.77 -5.05 18.84
CA THR A 248 -20.28 -5.27 20.21
C THR A 248 -20.39 -4.01 21.07
N GLY A 249 -19.95 -2.86 20.55
CA GLY A 249 -19.97 -1.55 21.23
C GLY A 249 -18.92 -1.42 22.35
N ARG A 250 -17.86 -2.25 22.31
CA ARG A 250 -16.71 -2.11 23.22
C ARG A 250 -15.84 -0.93 22.89
N THR A 251 -15.84 -0.52 21.63
CA THR A 251 -15.12 0.65 21.09
C THR A 251 -16.12 1.55 20.34
N PRO A 252 -16.97 2.29 21.06
CA PRO A 252 -18.04 3.07 20.45
C PRO A 252 -17.57 4.31 19.68
N ILE A 253 -16.31 4.74 19.86
CA ILE A 253 -15.62 5.75 19.05
C ILE A 253 -14.28 5.16 18.61
N SER A 254 -14.04 5.13 17.30
CA SER A 254 -12.82 4.60 16.69
C SER A 254 -12.09 5.67 15.90
N ILE A 255 -10.80 5.87 16.17
CA ILE A 255 -9.89 6.61 15.30
C ILE A 255 -9.23 5.60 14.37
N ASP A 256 -9.64 5.58 13.10
CA ASP A 256 -9.25 4.60 12.10
C ASP A 256 -9.30 5.20 10.68
N TRP A 257 -8.86 4.46 9.69
CA TRP A 257 -8.99 4.87 8.29
C TRP A 257 -10.45 5.04 7.88
N ASP A 258 -10.72 6.01 7.02
CA ASP A 258 -12.07 6.29 6.52
C ASP A 258 -12.68 5.08 5.79
N TYR A 259 -11.90 4.32 5.03
CA TYR A 259 -12.39 3.11 4.37
C TYR A 259 -12.77 1.99 5.34
N VAL A 260 -12.12 1.87 6.50
CA VAL A 260 -12.48 0.91 7.55
C VAL A 260 -13.77 1.34 8.24
N ASN A 261 -13.84 2.60 8.65
CA ASN A 261 -15.05 3.14 9.29
C ASN A 261 -16.26 3.16 8.36
N LEU A 262 -16.08 3.38 7.05
CA LEU A 262 -17.16 3.30 6.05
C LEU A 262 -17.63 1.86 5.83
N ASP A 263 -16.72 0.88 5.81
CA ASP A 263 -17.08 -0.54 5.76
C ASP A 263 -17.90 -0.94 7.01
N TYR A 264 -17.53 -0.47 8.19
CA TYR A 264 -18.31 -0.68 9.41
C TYR A 264 -19.71 -0.07 9.30
N ALA A 265 -19.83 1.15 8.78
CA ALA A 265 -21.12 1.80 8.57
C ALA A 265 -22.04 0.98 7.66
N ASP A 266 -21.51 0.37 6.60
CA ASP A 266 -22.31 -0.47 5.71
C ASP A 266 -22.65 -1.83 6.33
N ARG A 267 -21.64 -2.54 6.84
CA ARG A 267 -21.82 -3.91 7.34
C ARG A 267 -22.69 -4.01 8.59
N PHE A 268 -22.57 -3.02 9.48
CA PHE A 268 -23.27 -3.10 10.76
C PHE A 268 -24.64 -2.44 10.74
N ARG A 269 -24.99 -1.71 9.69
CA ARG A 269 -26.34 -1.14 9.53
C ARG A 269 -27.44 -2.20 9.63
N SER A 270 -27.25 -3.36 8.99
CA SER A 270 -28.20 -4.49 9.06
C SER A 270 -28.28 -5.12 10.43
N LYS A 271 -27.31 -4.87 11.32
CA LYS A 271 -27.26 -5.35 12.72
C LYS A 271 -27.78 -4.32 13.72
N GLY A 272 -28.28 -3.18 13.22
CA GLY A 272 -28.86 -2.12 14.03
C GLY A 272 -27.83 -1.14 14.63
N VAL A 273 -26.58 -1.15 14.16
CA VAL A 273 -25.57 -0.16 14.56
C VAL A 273 -25.65 1.04 13.61
N ASP A 274 -25.83 2.23 14.16
CA ASP A 274 -25.77 3.50 13.41
C ASP A 274 -24.35 4.07 13.51
N TRP A 275 -23.46 3.54 12.66
CA TRP A 275 -22.06 3.96 12.64
C TRP A 275 -21.88 5.17 11.73
N GLN A 276 -21.53 6.31 12.32
CA GLN A 276 -21.27 7.57 11.63
C GLN A 276 -19.76 7.77 11.44
N VAL A 277 -19.38 8.38 10.32
CA VAL A 277 -17.98 8.60 9.96
C VAL A 277 -17.73 10.07 9.68
N ALA A 278 -16.68 10.61 10.26
CA ALA A 278 -16.22 11.97 10.00
C ALA A 278 -14.71 11.98 9.75
N ILE A 279 -14.26 12.59 8.64
CA ILE A 279 -12.85 12.95 8.46
C ILE A 279 -12.65 14.30 9.15
N PRO A 280 -11.82 14.36 10.22
CA PRO A 280 -11.66 15.58 11.01
C PRO A 280 -10.90 16.65 10.22
N PHE A 281 -11.51 17.82 10.05
CA PHE A 281 -10.89 18.92 9.30
C PHE A 281 -9.71 19.55 10.07
N ASP A 282 -9.67 19.44 11.39
CA ASP A 282 -8.60 19.95 12.27
C ASP A 282 -7.35 19.06 12.24
N GLY A 283 -7.47 17.78 11.86
CA GLY A 283 -6.39 16.80 11.82
C GLY A 283 -6.40 15.95 10.57
N SER A 284 -6.53 16.56 9.38
CA SER A 284 -6.56 15.81 8.12
C SER A 284 -5.19 15.16 7.83
N PHE A 285 -5.11 13.85 7.94
CA PHE A 285 -3.93 13.05 7.63
C PHE A 285 -4.27 11.91 6.70
N ALA A 286 -3.51 11.81 5.60
CA ALA A 286 -3.66 10.74 4.60
C ALA A 286 -2.38 9.91 4.51
N GLN A 287 -2.54 8.61 4.25
CA GLN A 287 -1.43 7.72 3.93
C GLN A 287 -1.90 6.54 3.08
N TYR A 288 -0.93 5.91 2.40
CA TYR A 288 -1.14 4.70 1.61
C TYR A 288 -0.45 3.50 2.25
N TYR A 289 -0.96 2.32 1.94
CA TYR A 289 -0.35 1.03 2.26
C TYR A 289 0.47 0.53 1.09
N ALA A 290 1.66 0.01 1.42
CA ALA A 290 2.65 -0.47 0.48
C ALA A 290 2.60 -1.99 0.36
N LEU A 291 2.46 -2.46 -0.86
CA LEU A 291 2.56 -3.88 -1.18
C LEU A 291 4.01 -4.25 -1.51
N ALA A 292 4.43 -5.41 -1.04
CA ALA A 292 5.76 -5.91 -1.30
C ALA A 292 5.79 -7.44 -1.42
N VAL A 293 6.81 -7.95 -2.12
CA VAL A 293 7.12 -9.37 -2.22
C VAL A 293 8.19 -9.70 -1.19
N ASN A 294 7.95 -10.70 -0.35
CA ASN A 294 8.97 -11.22 0.55
C ASN A 294 10.16 -11.76 -0.27
N ARG A 295 11.38 -11.36 0.08
CA ARG A 295 12.60 -11.83 -0.58
C ARG A 295 12.74 -13.36 -0.58
N ASN A 296 12.22 -14.01 0.44
CA ASN A 296 12.25 -15.44 0.63
C ASN A 296 10.90 -16.11 0.34
N ALA A 297 10.05 -15.49 -0.48
CA ALA A 297 8.75 -16.01 -0.84
C ALA A 297 8.82 -17.47 -1.32
N PRO A 298 8.07 -18.40 -0.73
CA PRO A 298 8.01 -19.80 -1.21
C PRO A 298 7.31 -19.93 -2.56
N HIS A 299 6.38 -19.03 -2.91
CA HIS A 299 5.66 -18.99 -4.18
C HIS A 299 5.95 -17.68 -4.93
N PRO A 300 7.20 -17.45 -5.37
CA PRO A 300 7.63 -16.13 -5.84
C PRO A 300 7.01 -15.68 -7.16
N ALA A 301 6.54 -16.58 -8.02
CA ALA A 301 5.82 -16.21 -9.23
C ALA A 301 4.36 -15.85 -8.91
N ALA A 302 3.71 -16.55 -7.98
CA ALA A 302 2.37 -16.21 -7.50
C ALA A 302 2.37 -14.86 -6.76
N ALA A 303 3.40 -14.58 -5.96
CA ALA A 303 3.57 -13.28 -5.30
C ALA A 303 3.65 -12.12 -6.29
N ARG A 304 4.42 -12.28 -7.39
CA ARG A 304 4.53 -11.26 -8.44
C ARG A 304 3.24 -11.11 -9.22
N LEU A 305 2.54 -12.20 -9.51
CA LEU A 305 1.24 -12.16 -10.18
C LEU A 305 0.18 -11.48 -9.29
N TRP A 306 0.23 -11.68 -7.97
CA TRP A 306 -0.61 -10.96 -7.02
C TRP A 306 -0.38 -9.46 -7.08
N GLN A 307 0.89 -9.01 -7.13
CA GLN A 307 1.22 -7.59 -7.32
C GLN A 307 0.60 -7.06 -8.64
N GLU A 308 0.84 -7.73 -9.78
CA GLU A 308 0.26 -7.32 -11.08
C GLU A 308 -1.26 -7.23 -11.05
N TYR A 309 -1.91 -8.16 -10.36
CA TYR A 309 -3.36 -8.16 -10.22
C TYR A 309 -3.86 -6.98 -9.39
N LEU A 310 -3.24 -6.70 -8.24
CA LEU A 310 -3.64 -5.61 -7.36
C LEU A 310 -3.42 -4.21 -7.98
N PHE A 311 -2.42 -4.06 -8.86
CA PHE A 311 -2.18 -2.83 -9.62
C PHE A 311 -2.88 -2.79 -10.98
N SER A 312 -3.68 -3.80 -11.33
CA SER A 312 -4.52 -3.76 -12.53
C SER A 312 -5.76 -2.88 -12.30
N PRO A 313 -6.40 -2.33 -13.38
CA PRO A 313 -7.65 -1.58 -13.23
C PRO A 313 -8.74 -2.37 -12.49
N ALA A 314 -8.81 -3.69 -12.69
CA ALA A 314 -9.76 -4.54 -11.98
C ALA A 314 -9.50 -4.59 -10.47
N GLY A 315 -8.24 -4.79 -10.05
CA GLY A 315 -7.86 -4.81 -8.65
C GLY A 315 -8.06 -3.43 -7.98
N GLN A 316 -7.67 -2.36 -8.65
CA GLN A 316 -7.82 -0.99 -8.16
C GLN A 316 -9.30 -0.57 -8.01
N ASN A 317 -10.18 -0.95 -8.96
CA ASN A 317 -11.61 -0.70 -8.84
C ASN A 317 -12.27 -1.54 -7.72
N LEU A 318 -11.74 -2.73 -7.42
CA LEU A 318 -12.18 -3.48 -6.25
C LEU A 318 -11.78 -2.80 -4.92
N ARG A 319 -10.66 -2.06 -4.88
CA ARG A 319 -10.31 -1.21 -3.73
C ARG A 319 -11.37 -0.12 -3.51
N LEU A 320 -11.80 0.56 -4.57
CA LEU A 320 -12.87 1.58 -4.49
C LEU A 320 -14.17 1.02 -3.90
N LYS A 321 -14.53 -0.22 -4.23
CA LYS A 321 -15.70 -0.90 -3.65
C LYS A 321 -15.56 -1.19 -2.16
N GLY A 322 -14.36 -1.14 -1.63
CA GLY A 322 -14.05 -1.15 -0.20
C GLY A 322 -13.69 0.22 0.34
N TYR A 323 -14.13 1.29 -0.32
CA TYR A 323 -13.90 2.70 0.06
C TYR A 323 -12.43 3.14 0.11
N ALA A 324 -11.48 2.27 -0.24
CA ALA A 324 -10.07 2.62 -0.24
C ALA A 324 -9.68 3.31 -1.55
N ARG A 325 -8.94 4.42 -1.45
CA ARG A 325 -8.48 5.20 -2.61
C ARG A 325 -7.34 4.50 -3.31
N PRO A 326 -7.49 4.12 -4.60
CA PRO A 326 -6.40 3.53 -5.36
C PRO A 326 -5.25 4.51 -5.58
N VAL A 327 -4.01 4.02 -5.56
CA VAL A 327 -2.85 4.86 -5.90
C VAL A 327 -2.84 5.29 -7.38
N LEU A 328 -3.50 4.50 -8.25
CA LEU A 328 -3.61 4.76 -9.69
C LEU A 328 -4.88 5.53 -10.06
N MET A 329 -5.60 6.10 -9.09
CA MET A 329 -6.92 6.70 -9.32
C MET A 329 -6.91 7.75 -10.43
N GLU A 330 -5.93 8.66 -10.45
CA GLU A 330 -5.84 9.70 -11.49
C GLU A 330 -5.47 9.12 -12.86
N ALA A 331 -4.48 8.23 -12.93
CA ALA A 331 -4.11 7.56 -14.18
C ALA A 331 -5.29 6.75 -14.77
N MET A 332 -6.07 6.07 -13.90
CA MET A 332 -7.26 5.33 -14.32
C MET A 332 -8.39 6.23 -14.78
N ARG A 333 -8.49 7.45 -14.22
CA ARG A 333 -9.47 8.45 -14.68
C ARG A 333 -9.08 8.98 -16.07
N GLU A 334 -7.81 9.29 -16.28
CA GLU A 334 -7.27 9.71 -17.58
C GLU A 334 -7.46 8.63 -18.66
N ASP A 335 -7.25 7.35 -18.31
CA ASP A 335 -7.40 6.21 -19.22
C ASP A 335 -8.87 5.77 -19.40
N GLY A 336 -9.81 6.33 -18.64
CA GLY A 336 -11.23 5.95 -18.66
C GLY A 336 -11.52 4.55 -18.10
N THR A 337 -10.63 4.02 -17.24
CA THR A 337 -10.78 2.68 -16.62
C THR A 337 -11.25 2.74 -15.17
N LEU A 338 -11.42 3.95 -14.60
CA LEU A 338 -11.92 4.16 -13.25
C LEU A 338 -13.42 3.87 -13.14
N ASP A 339 -13.83 3.17 -12.09
CA ASP A 339 -15.24 3.05 -11.70
C ASP A 339 -15.67 4.37 -11.00
N GLU A 340 -16.13 5.34 -11.82
CA GLU A 340 -16.55 6.66 -11.34
C GLU A 340 -17.72 6.61 -10.35
N ALA A 341 -18.58 5.60 -10.46
CA ALA A 341 -19.69 5.44 -9.51
C ALA A 341 -19.15 5.03 -8.12
N ALA A 342 -18.19 4.13 -8.07
CA ALA A 342 -17.54 3.76 -6.82
C ALA A 342 -16.65 4.91 -6.28
N ALA A 343 -15.96 5.64 -7.14
CA ALA A 343 -15.17 6.81 -6.76
C ALA A 343 -16.02 7.93 -6.15
N ALA A 344 -17.23 8.14 -6.65
CA ALA A 344 -18.18 9.13 -6.13
C ALA A 344 -18.72 8.80 -4.73
N MET A 345 -18.55 7.57 -4.24
CA MET A 345 -18.93 7.18 -2.87
C MET A 345 -17.88 7.56 -1.83
N LEU A 346 -16.66 7.92 -2.25
CA LEU A 346 -15.62 8.34 -1.32
C LEU A 346 -15.95 9.69 -0.69
N PRO A 347 -15.65 9.90 0.60
CA PRO A 347 -15.82 11.19 1.23
C PRO A 347 -15.02 12.27 0.52
N THR A 348 -15.63 13.45 0.34
CA THR A 348 -14.90 14.62 -0.17
C THR A 348 -14.02 15.18 0.94
N VAL A 349 -12.76 15.41 0.63
CA VAL A 349 -11.79 16.06 1.51
C VAL A 349 -11.28 17.31 0.80
N GLU A 350 -11.24 18.43 1.51
CA GLU A 350 -10.73 19.68 0.95
C GLU A 350 -9.22 19.66 0.83
N GLY A 351 -8.70 20.15 -0.31
CA GLY A 351 -7.27 20.26 -0.59
C GLY A 351 -6.62 18.96 -1.08
N GLU A 352 -5.36 19.09 -1.49
CA GLU A 352 -4.55 17.95 -1.91
C GLU A 352 -3.92 17.24 -0.70
N PRO A 353 -3.91 15.90 -0.68
CA PRO A 353 -3.27 15.16 0.38
C PRO A 353 -1.77 15.44 0.39
N ARG A 354 -1.23 15.78 1.55
CA ARG A 354 0.20 15.96 1.75
C ARG A 354 0.76 14.75 2.49
N PHE A 355 1.95 14.31 2.06
CA PHE A 355 2.60 13.14 2.62
C PHE A 355 3.92 13.54 3.29
N PRO A 356 4.26 12.90 4.42
CA PRO A 356 5.55 13.14 5.06
C PRO A 356 6.69 12.54 4.21
N THR A 357 7.85 13.18 4.27
CA THR A 357 9.10 12.65 3.70
C THR A 357 9.64 11.49 4.52
N ASP A 358 10.59 10.71 3.96
CA ASP A 358 11.28 9.62 4.65
C ASP A 358 11.91 10.06 5.97
N ALA A 359 12.56 11.22 5.99
CA ALA A 359 13.19 11.78 7.19
C ALA A 359 12.16 12.15 8.27
N GLN A 360 11.01 12.69 7.86
CA GLN A 360 9.90 13.02 8.77
C GLN A 360 9.27 11.75 9.34
N LEU A 361 9.03 10.73 8.51
CA LEU A 361 8.53 9.42 8.94
C LEU A 361 9.45 8.76 9.98
N GLU A 362 10.75 8.72 9.70
CA GLU A 362 11.73 8.13 10.61
C GLU A 362 11.80 8.88 11.96
N LYS A 363 11.85 10.21 11.92
CA LYS A 363 11.86 11.05 13.11
C LYS A 363 10.60 10.85 13.94
N ALA A 364 9.44 10.86 13.31
CA ALA A 364 8.16 10.66 13.97
C ALA A 364 8.07 9.26 14.61
N ARG A 365 8.55 8.23 13.90
CA ARG A 365 8.60 6.86 14.39
C ARG A 365 9.39 6.75 15.69
N VAL A 366 10.62 7.27 15.69
CA VAL A 366 11.47 7.29 16.89
C VAL A 366 10.79 8.04 18.04
N THR A 367 10.13 9.16 17.74
CA THR A 367 9.43 9.97 18.76
C THR A 367 8.28 9.18 19.40
N VAL A 368 7.47 8.49 18.60
CA VAL A 368 6.35 7.66 19.09
C VAL A 368 6.86 6.45 19.86
N ASP A 369 7.87 5.74 19.34
CA ASP A 369 8.45 4.56 20.00
C ASP A 369 8.98 4.89 21.42
N LEU A 370 9.53 6.08 21.60
CA LEU A 370 10.08 6.54 22.90
C LEU A 370 9.02 7.17 23.82
N GLY A 371 7.93 7.73 23.25
CA GLY A 371 6.98 8.57 23.99
C GLY A 371 5.67 7.90 24.33
N TRP A 372 5.21 6.93 23.54
CA TRP A 372 3.85 6.40 23.64
C TRP A 372 3.51 5.79 25.01
N ALA A 373 4.37 4.88 25.50
CA ALA A 373 4.13 4.23 26.80
C ALA A 373 4.04 5.23 27.96
N LYS A 374 4.71 6.38 27.86
CA LYS A 374 4.62 7.46 28.85
C LYS A 374 3.33 8.28 28.67
N ALA A 375 2.84 8.40 27.44
CA ALA A 375 1.64 9.17 27.16
C ALA A 375 0.35 8.49 27.68
N VAL A 376 0.22 7.16 27.53
CA VAL A 376 -1.02 6.43 27.82
C VAL A 376 -0.80 5.19 28.74
N GLY A 377 0.19 5.16 29.54
CA GLY A 377 0.54 4.00 30.36
C GLY A 377 1.01 4.34 31.77
N GLY A 378 0.70 5.57 32.24
CA GLY A 378 1.06 6.04 33.57
C GLY A 378 0.27 5.40 34.70
#